data_e2064ff87444c28a20aea108ead67c08
#
_entry.id   e2064ff87444c28a20aea108ead67c08
#
_cell.length_a   1.000
_cell.length_b   1.000
_cell.length_c   1.000
_cell.angle_alpha   90.00
_cell.angle_beta   90.00
_cell.angle_gamma   90.00
#
_symmetry.space_group_name_H-M   'P 1'
#
loop_
_entity.id
_entity.type
_entity.pdbx_description
1 polymer ?
#
loop_
_entity_poly.entity_id
_entity_poly.type
_entity_poly.pdbx_seq_one_letter_code
_entity_poly.pdbx_strand_id
1 'polypeptide(L)'
;MATQLHVAYSGTFDGSAVFASGPNHCAQGNLGTALNACMNTTQDLQLSKLKQTTTDWSAQGLIDDAAGLSGDPVYVFSGSGDSTVKRPVVTALADYYRHFGADVLYDQSTAAGHAWISPLGPNSCGVTATPFINNCAMDAERDLLRHLLGTVSAPAAALGGSLIQFDQNEYVPGGQAKPVSMDEKGFVYVPRSCADGAACKVVVTLHGCKQGYSYQGFGTTFIDKAYMNEYADTNNLIVLYPQAIATTTLDNPNGCWNWWGYLGDSAYAKHGGKQLEAITAMVRALGADGGDTTPPPAGSVTLPSVDAEDGYAKAAGDGSGAAVGTLEGTYGLALGRGSDSKFNRTLLSFDTTGIPAGKTVTRAYVTLSRSSGSGDPWASPAGNRLLVDIQNGCLGGCSVEAPDWAATTTAQGAAEIGPFSSGSKASSNLTSAGLDAINRSGRTQARLRFEQNQATTAHLFVNKDTQATLTVEYR
;
A
#
# COMPACT_ATOMS: atom_id res chain seq x y z
N MET A 1 13.54 -0.85 -7.37
CA MET A 1 12.28 -0.90 -6.57
C MET A 1 12.13 0.33 -5.69
N ALA A 2 13.10 0.71 -4.85
CA ALA A 2 12.98 1.92 -4.01
C ALA A 2 12.63 3.19 -4.82
N THR A 3 13.36 3.44 -5.92
CA THR A 3 13.05 4.55 -6.83
C THR A 3 11.64 4.48 -7.41
N GLN A 4 11.16 3.26 -7.76
CA GLN A 4 9.82 3.08 -8.31
C GLN A 4 8.73 3.37 -7.27
N LEU A 5 8.90 2.90 -6.02
CA LEU A 5 7.99 3.20 -4.92
C LEU A 5 7.92 4.70 -4.66
N HIS A 6 9.08 5.34 -4.47
CA HIS A 6 9.15 6.76 -4.16
C HIS A 6 8.54 7.64 -5.26
N VAL A 7 8.84 7.35 -6.54
CA VAL A 7 8.31 8.14 -7.66
C VAL A 7 6.83 7.87 -7.93
N ALA A 8 6.39 6.61 -7.81
CA ALA A 8 4.99 6.28 -8.10
C ALA A 8 4.04 6.66 -6.96
N TYR A 9 4.51 6.70 -5.72
CA TYR A 9 3.74 6.94 -4.50
C TYR A 9 4.39 8.01 -3.61
N SER A 10 4.77 9.16 -4.21
CA SER A 10 5.42 10.28 -3.51
C SER A 10 4.55 10.91 -2.42
N GLY A 11 3.23 10.69 -2.45
CA GLY A 11 2.33 11.06 -1.36
C GLY A 11 2.34 10.07 -0.17
N THR A 12 3.05 8.95 -0.29
CA THR A 12 3.18 7.93 0.77
C THR A 12 4.62 7.82 1.28
N PHE A 13 5.60 8.00 0.40
CA PHE A 13 7.02 7.87 0.70
C PHE A 13 7.68 9.24 0.65
N ASP A 14 8.05 9.78 1.81
CA ASP A 14 8.64 11.12 2.00
C ASP A 14 10.14 11.17 1.73
N GLY A 15 10.74 10.13 1.14
CA GLY A 15 12.16 10.07 0.84
C GLY A 15 12.64 8.68 0.45
N SER A 16 13.87 8.58 -0.04
CA SER A 16 14.44 7.32 -0.51
C SER A 16 15.95 7.23 -0.29
N ALA A 17 16.44 6.03 0.05
CA ALA A 17 17.88 5.71 0.01
C ALA A 17 18.12 4.62 -1.03
N VAL A 18 19.02 4.88 -1.97
CA VAL A 18 19.23 4.03 -3.14
C VAL A 18 20.71 3.67 -3.32
N PHE A 19 20.99 2.37 -3.27
CA PHE A 19 22.32 1.83 -3.53
C PHE A 19 22.35 1.26 -4.95
N ALA A 20 23.29 1.73 -5.78
CA ALA A 20 23.61 1.14 -7.09
C ALA A 20 22.37 0.91 -7.98
N SER A 21 21.62 1.95 -8.32
CA SER A 21 20.43 1.86 -9.19
C SER A 21 20.36 3.00 -10.20
N GLY A 22 19.48 2.85 -11.21
CA GLY A 22 19.14 3.87 -12.19
C GLY A 22 17.84 4.63 -11.86
N PRO A 23 17.50 5.65 -12.69
CA PRO A 23 16.25 6.40 -12.59
C PRO A 23 14.99 5.53 -12.68
N ASN A 24 13.86 6.06 -12.23
CA ASN A 24 12.56 5.38 -12.39
C ASN A 24 12.35 5.01 -13.87
N HIS A 25 11.77 3.83 -14.08
CA HIS A 25 11.46 3.30 -15.43
C HIS A 25 12.68 3.19 -16.38
N CYS A 26 13.91 3.18 -15.87
CA CYS A 26 15.14 3.12 -16.68
C CYS A 26 15.11 2.01 -17.73
N ALA A 27 14.67 0.82 -17.36
CA ALA A 27 14.61 -0.35 -18.25
C ALA A 27 13.52 -0.28 -19.34
N GLN A 28 12.55 0.61 -19.22
CA GLN A 28 11.46 0.82 -20.19
C GLN A 28 10.74 -0.50 -20.58
N GLY A 29 10.62 -1.44 -19.63
CA GLY A 29 9.96 -2.74 -19.87
C GLY A 29 10.80 -3.73 -20.70
N ASN A 30 12.12 -3.54 -20.79
CA ASN A 30 12.98 -4.33 -21.67
C ASN A 30 14.27 -4.76 -20.95
N LEU A 31 14.54 -6.08 -20.94
CA LEU A 31 15.74 -6.64 -20.31
C LEU A 31 17.03 -6.17 -20.99
N GLY A 32 17.05 -6.04 -22.32
CA GLY A 32 18.22 -5.54 -23.06
C GLY A 32 18.58 -4.11 -22.63
N THR A 33 17.59 -3.23 -22.51
CA THR A 33 17.75 -1.87 -21.98
C THR A 33 18.21 -1.89 -20.53
N ALA A 34 17.63 -2.78 -19.70
CA ALA A 34 18.05 -2.95 -18.31
C ALA A 34 19.55 -3.24 -18.21
N LEU A 35 20.04 -4.20 -18.98
CA LEU A 35 21.45 -4.61 -18.94
C LEU A 35 22.38 -3.58 -19.57
N ASN A 36 22.02 -3.00 -20.71
CA ASN A 36 22.92 -2.17 -21.51
C ASN A 36 22.88 -0.68 -21.15
N ALA A 37 21.72 -0.14 -20.77
CA ALA A 37 21.58 1.26 -20.38
C ALA A 37 21.60 1.45 -18.85
N CYS A 38 20.87 0.61 -18.11
CA CYS A 38 20.64 0.82 -16.67
C CYS A 38 21.66 0.12 -15.76
N MET A 39 22.59 -0.66 -16.33
CA MET A 39 23.70 -1.29 -15.62
C MET A 39 25.04 -0.92 -16.23
N ASN A 40 25.25 -1.15 -17.53
CA ASN A 40 26.55 -1.15 -18.17
C ASN A 40 26.93 0.12 -18.95
N THR A 41 26.00 1.02 -19.24
CA THR A 41 26.24 2.24 -20.07
C THR A 41 26.74 1.97 -21.49
N THR A 42 26.53 0.79 -22.04
CA THR A 42 26.80 0.44 -23.42
C THR A 42 25.74 0.94 -24.40
N GLN A 43 24.61 1.38 -23.85
CA GLN A 43 23.52 2.07 -24.54
C GLN A 43 23.18 3.35 -23.78
N ASP A 44 22.73 4.39 -24.49
CA ASP A 44 22.27 5.63 -23.87
C ASP A 44 21.04 5.38 -22.97
N LEU A 45 21.13 5.87 -21.73
CA LEU A 45 20.10 5.77 -20.71
C LEU A 45 18.86 6.64 -21.04
N GLN A 46 18.99 7.61 -21.94
CA GLN A 46 17.91 8.53 -22.34
C GLN A 46 17.28 9.31 -21.17
N LEU A 47 18.12 9.87 -20.29
CA LEU A 47 17.68 10.54 -19.06
C LEU A 47 16.57 11.58 -19.30
N SER A 48 16.69 12.39 -20.35
CA SER A 48 15.67 13.40 -20.70
C SER A 48 14.30 12.78 -20.99
N LYS A 49 14.29 11.64 -21.67
CA LYS A 49 13.05 10.88 -21.93
C LYS A 49 12.45 10.32 -20.64
N LEU A 50 13.26 9.78 -19.73
CA LEU A 50 12.78 9.27 -18.45
C LEU A 50 12.17 10.37 -17.59
N LYS A 51 12.80 11.56 -17.54
CA LYS A 51 12.25 12.75 -16.88
C LYS A 51 10.88 13.14 -17.48
N GLN A 52 10.82 13.23 -18.81
CA GLN A 52 9.56 13.55 -19.50
C GLN A 52 8.48 12.50 -19.24
N THR A 53 8.82 11.21 -19.28
CA THR A 53 7.88 10.13 -18.99
C THR A 53 7.28 10.28 -17.58
N THR A 54 8.08 10.63 -16.57
CA THR A 54 7.58 10.86 -15.21
C THR A 54 6.63 12.07 -15.17
N THR A 55 6.97 13.17 -15.83
CA THR A 55 6.09 14.34 -15.94
C THR A 55 4.75 13.98 -16.62
N ASP A 56 4.81 13.23 -17.71
CA ASP A 56 3.61 12.80 -18.44
C ASP A 56 2.74 11.85 -17.61
N TRP A 57 3.34 10.92 -16.86
CA TRP A 57 2.62 10.01 -15.99
C TRP A 57 1.96 10.72 -14.81
N SER A 58 2.65 11.71 -14.22
CA SER A 58 2.08 12.57 -13.19
C SER A 58 0.85 13.33 -13.72
N ALA A 59 0.98 13.98 -14.87
CA ALA A 59 -0.12 14.69 -15.50
C ALA A 59 -1.33 13.80 -15.86
N GLN A 60 -1.09 12.49 -16.08
CA GLN A 60 -2.11 11.48 -16.37
C GLN A 60 -2.67 10.79 -15.11
N GLY A 61 -2.17 11.09 -13.93
CA GLY A 61 -2.54 10.41 -12.67
C GLY A 61 -2.09 8.94 -12.61
N LEU A 62 -1.10 8.55 -13.41
CA LEU A 62 -0.54 7.20 -13.41
C LEU A 62 0.50 6.98 -12.31
N ILE A 63 0.99 8.05 -11.73
CA ILE A 63 1.78 8.14 -10.50
C ILE A 63 1.21 9.29 -9.67
N ASP A 64 1.63 9.43 -8.44
CA ASP A 64 1.34 10.63 -7.64
C ASP A 64 1.93 11.88 -8.29
N ASP A 65 1.52 13.06 -7.82
CA ASP A 65 2.05 14.30 -8.37
C ASP A 65 3.58 14.34 -8.20
N ALA A 66 4.31 14.47 -9.32
CA ALA A 66 5.77 14.55 -9.32
C ALA A 66 6.30 15.76 -8.53
N ALA A 67 5.47 16.78 -8.28
CA ALA A 67 5.80 17.88 -7.39
C ALA A 67 5.98 17.42 -5.93
N GLY A 68 5.39 16.28 -5.54
CA GLY A 68 5.61 15.65 -4.24
C GLY A 68 7.06 15.25 -3.97
N LEU A 69 7.85 15.03 -5.01
CA LEU A 69 9.29 14.75 -4.88
C LEU A 69 10.12 15.98 -4.49
N SER A 70 9.54 17.19 -4.57
CA SER A 70 10.28 18.43 -4.32
C SER A 70 10.54 18.64 -2.83
N GLY A 71 11.81 18.70 -2.47
CA GLY A 71 12.27 18.80 -1.08
C GLY A 71 12.45 17.47 -0.38
N ASP A 72 12.00 16.36 -0.96
CA ASP A 72 12.19 15.05 -0.37
C ASP A 72 13.67 14.68 -0.27
N PRO A 73 14.13 14.19 0.88
CA PRO A 73 15.49 13.75 1.06
C PRO A 73 15.75 12.43 0.31
N VAL A 74 16.77 12.45 -0.55
CA VAL A 74 17.18 11.27 -1.32
C VAL A 74 18.66 10.99 -1.12
N TYR A 75 18.98 9.87 -0.48
CA TYR A 75 20.36 9.39 -0.37
C TYR A 75 20.68 8.46 -1.55
N VAL A 76 21.76 8.75 -2.25
CA VAL A 76 22.24 7.95 -3.39
C VAL A 76 23.64 7.48 -3.12
N PHE A 77 23.92 6.17 -3.29
CA PHE A 77 25.23 5.58 -3.09
C PHE A 77 25.74 4.88 -4.36
N SER A 78 27.00 5.15 -4.73
CA SER A 78 27.71 4.48 -5.82
C SER A 78 29.13 4.12 -5.42
N GLY A 79 29.40 2.84 -5.21
CA GLY A 79 30.76 2.38 -4.99
C GLY A 79 31.66 2.59 -6.22
N SER A 80 32.90 3.07 -6.03
CA SER A 80 33.82 3.27 -7.16
C SER A 80 34.37 1.96 -7.75
N GLY A 81 34.24 0.85 -6.99
CA GLY A 81 34.56 -0.50 -7.42
C GLY A 81 33.39 -1.27 -8.01
N ASP A 82 32.17 -0.66 -8.05
CA ASP A 82 30.98 -1.33 -8.60
C ASP A 82 31.08 -1.49 -10.12
N SER A 83 31.26 -2.73 -10.57
CA SER A 83 31.28 -3.10 -11.99
C SER A 83 29.92 -3.61 -12.50
N THR A 84 28.94 -3.82 -11.62
CA THR A 84 27.59 -4.32 -11.94
C THR A 84 26.67 -3.20 -12.37
N VAL A 85 26.56 -2.14 -11.54
CA VAL A 85 25.84 -0.93 -11.92
C VAL A 85 26.81 0.23 -11.94
N LYS A 86 27.17 0.63 -13.14
CA LYS A 86 28.25 1.62 -13.35
C LYS A 86 27.85 3.01 -12.87
N ARG A 87 28.82 3.72 -12.30
CA ARG A 87 28.64 5.06 -11.73
C ARG A 87 27.84 6.04 -12.61
N PRO A 88 28.03 6.14 -13.95
CA PRO A 88 27.22 7.06 -14.76
C PRO A 88 25.71 6.81 -14.67
N VAL A 89 25.29 5.56 -14.45
CA VAL A 89 23.86 5.21 -14.23
C VAL A 89 23.36 5.80 -12.92
N VAL A 90 24.16 5.65 -11.85
CA VAL A 90 23.81 6.16 -10.52
C VAL A 90 23.89 7.70 -10.49
N THR A 91 24.82 8.31 -11.24
CA THR A 91 24.85 9.76 -11.43
C THR A 91 23.58 10.25 -12.14
N ALA A 92 23.14 9.54 -13.17
CA ALA A 92 21.88 9.87 -13.85
C ALA A 92 20.66 9.75 -12.92
N LEU A 93 20.67 8.82 -11.95
CA LEU A 93 19.64 8.76 -10.90
C LEU A 93 19.67 10.02 -10.01
N ALA A 94 20.85 10.45 -9.56
CA ALA A 94 20.98 11.67 -8.75
C ALA A 94 20.48 12.90 -9.53
N ASP A 95 20.83 13.01 -10.82
CA ASP A 95 20.39 14.11 -11.70
C ASP A 95 18.90 14.02 -12.06
N TYR A 96 18.33 12.82 -12.05
CA TYR A 96 16.90 12.60 -12.18
C TYR A 96 16.15 13.20 -10.99
N TYR A 97 16.52 12.87 -9.77
CA TYR A 97 15.89 13.37 -8.56
C TYR A 97 16.06 14.88 -8.39
N ARG A 98 17.26 15.43 -8.65
CA ARG A 98 17.50 16.88 -8.64
C ARG A 98 16.61 17.63 -9.62
N HIS A 99 16.29 17.03 -10.76
CA HIS A 99 15.39 17.64 -11.75
C HIS A 99 13.98 17.85 -11.19
N PHE A 100 13.51 16.95 -10.33
CA PHE A 100 12.22 17.07 -9.64
C PHE A 100 12.30 17.83 -8.31
N GLY A 101 13.45 18.42 -8.00
CA GLY A 101 13.62 19.29 -6.83
C GLY A 101 13.92 18.56 -5.52
N ALA A 102 14.21 17.26 -5.55
CA ALA A 102 14.56 16.50 -4.35
C ALA A 102 15.89 16.96 -3.75
N ASP A 103 16.02 16.88 -2.41
CA ASP A 103 17.27 17.12 -1.69
C ASP A 103 18.18 15.89 -1.76
N VAL A 104 19.16 15.91 -2.69
CA VAL A 104 19.96 14.73 -3.03
C VAL A 104 21.32 14.78 -2.38
N LEU A 105 21.58 13.87 -1.44
CA LEU A 105 22.92 13.53 -0.95
C LEU A 105 23.49 12.37 -1.75
N TYR A 106 24.54 12.63 -2.55
CA TYR A 106 25.16 11.61 -3.39
C TYR A 106 26.56 11.24 -2.89
N ASP A 107 26.69 10.05 -2.27
CA ASP A 107 27.96 9.45 -1.87
C ASP A 107 28.51 8.58 -3.01
N GLN A 108 29.69 8.95 -3.51
CA GLN A 108 30.41 8.25 -4.57
C GLN A 108 31.91 8.10 -4.26
N SER A 109 32.30 8.37 -3.03
CA SER A 109 33.70 8.42 -2.61
C SER A 109 34.27 7.05 -2.23
N THR A 110 33.39 6.13 -1.81
CA THR A 110 33.78 4.83 -1.24
C THR A 110 34.18 3.83 -2.34
N ALA A 111 35.29 3.11 -2.14
CA ALA A 111 35.77 2.09 -3.07
C ALA A 111 35.04 0.74 -2.90
N ALA A 112 33.72 0.78 -2.79
CA ALA A 112 32.87 -0.39 -2.60
C ALA A 112 32.63 -1.11 -3.94
N GLY A 113 32.53 -2.46 -3.86
CA GLY A 113 31.93 -3.27 -4.91
C GLY A 113 30.41 -3.17 -4.91
N HIS A 114 29.74 -3.97 -5.77
CA HIS A 114 28.27 -4.01 -5.83
C HIS A 114 27.71 -4.74 -4.61
N ALA A 115 27.25 -4.00 -3.61
CA ALA A 115 26.72 -4.55 -2.35
C ALA A 115 25.93 -3.51 -1.57
N TRP A 116 25.14 -3.96 -0.61
CA TRP A 116 24.72 -3.16 0.53
C TRP A 116 25.93 -2.88 1.43
N ILE A 117 26.06 -1.67 1.93
CA ILE A 117 27.19 -1.28 2.78
C ILE A 117 26.71 -1.26 4.24
N SER A 118 27.34 -2.07 5.09
CA SER A 118 26.96 -2.22 6.48
C SER A 118 28.15 -2.55 7.37
N PRO A 119 28.24 -2.02 8.59
CA PRO A 119 29.24 -2.43 9.58
C PRO A 119 29.22 -3.93 9.90
N LEU A 120 28.05 -4.59 9.72
CA LEU A 120 27.85 -6.03 9.92
C LEU A 120 28.14 -6.87 8.66
N GLY A 121 28.58 -6.23 7.57
CA GLY A 121 28.89 -6.91 6.32
C GLY A 121 30.04 -7.92 6.49
N PRO A 122 29.84 -9.19 6.05
CA PRO A 122 30.89 -10.20 6.15
C PRO A 122 31.98 -10.06 5.05
N ASN A 123 31.67 -9.37 3.96
CA ASN A 123 32.59 -9.17 2.85
C ASN A 123 33.44 -7.92 3.05
N SER A 124 34.66 -7.94 2.52
CA SER A 124 35.49 -6.72 2.39
C SER A 124 34.88 -5.73 1.40
N CYS A 125 35.15 -4.45 1.59
CA CYS A 125 34.52 -3.33 0.89
C CYS A 125 34.43 -3.47 -0.65
N GLY A 126 35.51 -3.85 -1.32
CA GLY A 126 35.58 -3.95 -2.79
C GLY A 126 35.00 -5.23 -3.39
N VAL A 127 34.44 -6.13 -2.58
CA VAL A 127 33.93 -7.44 -3.05
C VAL A 127 32.57 -7.31 -3.70
N THR A 128 32.34 -8.04 -4.79
CA THR A 128 31.03 -8.24 -5.43
C THR A 128 30.71 -9.73 -5.41
N ALA A 129 30.21 -10.24 -4.29
CA ALA A 129 29.89 -11.65 -4.08
C ALA A 129 28.86 -11.81 -2.97
N THR A 130 28.17 -12.96 -2.94
CA THR A 130 27.25 -13.34 -1.88
C THR A 130 27.92 -13.20 -0.51
N PRO A 131 27.25 -12.59 0.49
CA PRO A 131 25.86 -12.17 0.51
C PRO A 131 25.60 -10.76 -0.04
N PHE A 132 26.54 -10.13 -0.76
CA PHE A 132 26.46 -8.76 -1.28
C PHE A 132 26.16 -7.74 -0.17
N ILE A 133 26.80 -7.93 0.98
CA ILE A 133 26.79 -7.02 2.13
C ILE A 133 28.25 -6.81 2.54
N ASN A 134 28.75 -5.59 2.36
CA ASN A 134 30.16 -5.29 2.52
C ASN A 134 30.42 -4.35 3.69
N ASN A 135 31.49 -4.62 4.45
CA ASN A 135 32.00 -3.68 5.44
C ASN A 135 33.08 -2.79 4.80
N CYS A 136 32.78 -1.51 4.71
CA CYS A 136 33.68 -0.48 4.20
C CYS A 136 34.28 0.40 5.31
N ALA A 137 34.24 -0.05 6.56
CA ALA A 137 34.63 0.73 7.74
C ALA A 137 33.90 2.08 7.84
N MET A 138 32.65 2.12 7.35
CA MET A 138 31.72 3.25 7.44
C MET A 138 30.36 2.76 7.87
N ASP A 139 29.56 3.67 8.38
CA ASP A 139 28.17 3.44 8.79
C ASP A 139 27.26 4.17 7.79
N ALA A 140 26.93 3.48 6.69
CA ALA A 140 26.11 4.03 5.62
C ALA A 140 24.65 4.22 6.09
N GLU A 141 24.17 3.36 7.02
CA GLU A 141 22.84 3.44 7.60
C GLU A 141 22.66 4.72 8.44
N ARG A 142 23.69 5.11 9.18
CA ARG A 142 23.69 6.40 9.90
C ARG A 142 23.55 7.56 8.91
N ASP A 143 24.32 7.53 7.83
CA ASP A 143 24.38 8.66 6.91
C ASP A 143 23.08 8.77 6.09
N LEU A 144 22.53 7.66 5.61
CA LEU A 144 21.24 7.64 4.95
C LEU A 144 20.08 8.05 5.88
N LEU A 145 20.04 7.50 7.11
CA LEU A 145 18.97 7.83 8.06
C LEU A 145 19.05 9.29 8.52
N ARG A 146 20.25 9.84 8.69
CA ARG A 146 20.41 11.28 8.99
C ARG A 146 19.91 12.16 7.86
N HIS A 147 20.16 11.77 6.63
CA HIS A 147 19.66 12.52 5.49
C HIS A 147 18.13 12.42 5.38
N LEU A 148 17.55 11.22 5.57
CA LEU A 148 16.12 10.99 5.47
C LEU A 148 15.31 11.55 6.66
N LEU A 149 15.87 11.51 7.87
CA LEU A 149 15.11 11.75 9.09
C LEU A 149 15.63 12.95 9.92
N GLY A 150 16.78 13.51 9.55
CA GLY A 150 17.45 14.57 10.31
C GLY A 150 18.26 14.00 11.48
N THR A 151 17.83 14.22 12.71
CA THR A 151 18.56 13.74 13.90
C THR A 151 18.34 12.25 14.10
N VAL A 152 19.43 11.49 14.23
CA VAL A 152 19.42 10.03 14.44
C VAL A 152 20.32 9.70 15.64
N SER A 153 19.78 8.97 16.61
CA SER A 153 20.50 8.43 17.75
C SER A 153 21.47 7.33 17.32
N ALA A 154 22.49 7.06 18.13
CA ALA A 154 23.41 5.94 17.87
C ALA A 154 22.64 4.60 17.86
N PRO A 155 23.10 3.60 17.09
CA PRO A 155 22.45 2.29 17.01
C PRO A 155 22.49 1.55 18.35
N ALA A 156 21.52 0.70 18.59
CA ALA A 156 21.49 -0.16 19.75
C ALA A 156 22.66 -1.17 19.73
N ALA A 157 23.30 -1.36 20.88
CA ALA A 157 24.35 -2.38 21.03
C ALA A 157 23.80 -3.80 21.09
N ALA A 158 22.52 -3.95 21.45
CA ALA A 158 21.78 -5.21 21.46
C ALA A 158 20.33 -4.93 21.08
N LEU A 159 19.74 -5.78 20.25
CA LEU A 159 18.38 -5.64 19.80
C LEU A 159 17.38 -5.93 20.93
N GLY A 160 16.44 -5.01 21.15
CA GLY A 160 15.37 -5.11 22.13
C GLY A 160 13.99 -5.32 21.53
N GLY A 161 13.84 -5.09 20.22
CA GLY A 161 12.61 -5.28 19.47
C GLY A 161 12.39 -6.73 19.02
N SER A 162 11.40 -6.94 18.19
CA SER A 162 11.01 -8.26 17.69
C SER A 162 10.98 -8.28 16.16
N LEU A 163 11.59 -9.30 15.56
CA LEU A 163 11.41 -9.61 14.14
C LEU A 163 10.18 -10.51 13.98
N ILE A 164 9.16 -10.04 13.30
CA ILE A 164 7.88 -10.72 13.08
C ILE A 164 7.80 -11.15 11.63
N GLN A 165 7.52 -12.42 11.37
CA GLN A 165 7.18 -12.92 10.04
C GLN A 165 5.68 -12.76 9.81
N PHE A 166 5.29 -12.31 8.61
CA PHE A 166 3.89 -12.20 8.21
C PHE A 166 3.65 -12.80 6.82
N ASP A 167 2.38 -13.02 6.46
CA ASP A 167 1.97 -13.56 5.17
C ASP A 167 1.81 -12.42 4.15
N GLN A 168 2.67 -12.37 3.11
CA GLN A 168 2.59 -11.37 2.05
C GLN A 168 1.41 -11.60 1.10
N ASN A 169 0.82 -12.79 1.07
CA ASN A 169 -0.37 -13.06 0.24
C ASN A 169 -1.52 -12.11 0.58
N GLU A 170 -1.64 -11.69 1.84
CA GLU A 170 -2.69 -10.78 2.32
C GLU A 170 -2.63 -9.38 1.69
N TYR A 171 -1.45 -8.98 1.19
CA TYR A 171 -1.20 -7.64 0.65
C TYR A 171 -1.09 -7.59 -0.87
N VAL A 172 -0.97 -8.75 -1.51
CA VAL A 172 -0.84 -8.82 -2.96
C VAL A 172 -2.21 -8.78 -3.64
N PRO A 173 -2.41 -7.95 -4.67
CA PRO A 173 -3.63 -7.98 -5.46
C PRO A 173 -3.94 -9.39 -6.00
N GLY A 174 -5.07 -9.94 -5.60
CA GLY A 174 -5.46 -11.32 -5.93
C GLY A 174 -5.02 -12.37 -4.91
N GLY A 175 -4.43 -12.00 -3.78
CA GLY A 175 -4.16 -12.89 -2.65
C GLY A 175 -3.09 -13.96 -2.90
N GLN A 176 -2.23 -13.79 -3.89
CA GLN A 176 -1.18 -14.76 -4.24
C GLN A 176 0.14 -14.05 -4.56
N ALA A 177 1.15 -14.24 -3.72
CA ALA A 177 2.44 -13.60 -3.84
C ALA A 177 3.32 -14.21 -4.96
N LYS A 178 3.35 -15.53 -5.07
CA LYS A 178 4.21 -16.24 -6.06
C LYS A 178 3.99 -15.84 -7.53
N PRO A 179 2.74 -15.67 -8.03
CA PRO A 179 2.52 -15.24 -9.40
C PRO A 179 3.08 -13.86 -9.74
N VAL A 180 3.31 -13.02 -8.72
CA VAL A 180 3.93 -11.70 -8.89
C VAL A 180 5.39 -11.68 -8.43
N SER A 181 6.02 -12.85 -8.33
CA SER A 181 7.44 -13.03 -7.94
C SER A 181 7.75 -12.43 -6.56
N MET A 182 6.80 -12.52 -5.63
CA MET A 182 7.00 -12.23 -4.22
C MET A 182 6.97 -13.52 -3.40
N ASP A 183 7.69 -13.54 -2.30
CA ASP A 183 7.63 -14.62 -1.31
C ASP A 183 6.26 -14.58 -0.58
N GLU A 184 5.81 -15.71 -0.08
CA GLU A 184 4.66 -15.75 0.84
C GLU A 184 5.02 -15.15 2.21
N LYS A 185 6.31 -15.10 2.53
CA LYS A 185 6.83 -14.58 3.79
C LYS A 185 7.40 -13.19 3.62
N GLY A 186 6.90 -12.24 4.40
CA GLY A 186 7.52 -10.94 4.65
C GLY A 186 7.96 -10.83 6.10
N PHE A 187 8.74 -9.82 6.42
CA PHE A 187 9.21 -9.59 7.78
C PHE A 187 9.04 -8.13 8.18
N VAL A 188 8.80 -7.90 9.45
CA VAL A 188 8.78 -6.56 10.04
C VAL A 188 9.52 -6.59 11.36
N TYR A 189 10.45 -5.66 11.55
CA TYR A 189 11.10 -5.45 12.84
C TYR A 189 10.39 -4.33 13.57
N VAL A 190 9.91 -4.64 14.80
CA VAL A 190 9.17 -3.71 15.65
C VAL A 190 9.98 -3.46 16.92
N PRO A 191 10.53 -2.26 17.12
CA PRO A 191 11.17 -1.86 18.37
C PRO A 191 10.22 -1.99 19.55
N ARG A 192 10.75 -2.25 20.72
CA ARG A 192 9.96 -2.33 21.95
C ARG A 192 9.19 -1.04 22.22
N SER A 193 9.81 0.11 22.01
CA SER A 193 9.14 1.40 22.18
C SER A 193 7.90 1.55 21.28
N CYS A 194 7.97 1.09 20.02
CA CYS A 194 6.84 1.10 19.09
C CYS A 194 5.76 0.10 19.53
N ALA A 195 6.15 -1.09 19.98
CA ALA A 195 5.21 -2.08 20.51
C ALA A 195 4.50 -1.59 21.78
N ASP A 196 5.18 -0.77 22.58
CA ASP A 196 4.64 -0.15 23.80
C ASP A 196 3.82 1.13 23.50
N GLY A 197 3.65 1.52 22.22
CA GLY A 197 2.75 2.61 21.78
C GLY A 197 3.42 3.96 21.52
N ALA A 198 4.75 4.02 21.40
CA ALA A 198 5.40 5.24 20.93
C ALA A 198 5.03 5.53 19.48
N ALA A 199 4.98 6.82 19.11
CA ALA A 199 4.86 7.23 17.72
C ALA A 199 6.12 6.79 16.94
N CYS A 200 5.93 6.00 15.88
CA CYS A 200 7.02 5.43 15.10
C CYS A 200 6.88 5.74 13.62
N LYS A 201 8.00 5.94 12.94
CA LYS A 201 8.06 6.03 11.48
C LYS A 201 8.27 4.63 10.87
N VAL A 202 7.85 4.44 9.64
CA VAL A 202 8.08 3.20 8.88
C VAL A 202 9.20 3.41 7.87
N VAL A 203 10.14 2.48 7.84
CA VAL A 203 11.20 2.39 6.82
C VAL A 203 11.04 1.07 6.07
N VAL A 204 10.91 1.13 4.75
CA VAL A 204 10.89 -0.07 3.90
C VAL A 204 12.31 -0.37 3.44
N THR A 205 12.85 -1.51 3.85
CA THR A 205 14.20 -1.94 3.49
C THR A 205 14.14 -3.09 2.50
N LEU A 206 14.57 -2.83 1.26
CA LEU A 206 14.45 -3.75 0.13
C LEU A 206 15.78 -4.43 -0.16
N HIS A 207 15.78 -5.75 -0.15
CA HIS A 207 16.94 -6.54 -0.53
C HIS A 207 17.25 -6.42 -2.03
N GLY A 208 18.47 -6.73 -2.44
CA GLY A 208 18.88 -6.85 -3.84
C GLY A 208 18.56 -8.23 -4.43
N CYS A 209 18.93 -8.42 -5.70
CA CYS A 209 18.92 -9.75 -6.33
C CYS A 209 19.79 -10.73 -5.54
N LYS A 210 19.38 -11.99 -5.42
CA LYS A 210 20.06 -13.07 -4.68
C LYS A 210 20.11 -12.88 -3.15
N GLN A 211 19.35 -11.95 -2.61
CA GLN A 211 19.32 -11.64 -1.18
C GLN A 211 17.94 -11.89 -0.53
N GLY A 212 16.95 -12.35 -1.30
CA GLY A 212 15.63 -12.69 -0.78
C GLY A 212 15.66 -13.90 0.16
N TYR A 213 14.73 -13.94 1.11
CA TYR A 213 14.67 -14.97 2.15
C TYR A 213 14.73 -16.40 1.62
N SER A 214 13.95 -16.71 0.57
CA SER A 214 13.91 -18.06 -0.01
C SER A 214 14.98 -18.31 -1.08
N TYR A 215 15.86 -17.34 -1.37
CA TYR A 215 16.88 -17.53 -2.40
C TYR A 215 18.01 -18.44 -1.90
N GLN A 216 18.05 -19.69 -2.40
CA GLN A 216 19.12 -20.67 -2.10
C GLN A 216 19.48 -20.80 -0.62
N GLY A 217 18.49 -20.68 0.27
CA GLY A 217 18.71 -20.80 1.71
C GLY A 217 19.31 -19.54 2.36
N PHE A 218 19.20 -18.39 1.73
CA PHE A 218 19.73 -17.11 2.21
C PHE A 218 19.14 -16.71 3.58
N GLY A 219 17.88 -17.07 3.84
CA GLY A 219 17.21 -16.83 5.12
C GLY A 219 17.14 -15.33 5.46
N THR A 220 17.29 -15.02 6.74
CA THR A 220 17.23 -13.64 7.26
C THR A 220 18.55 -12.87 7.14
N THR A 221 19.53 -13.39 6.40
CA THR A 221 20.88 -12.80 6.32
C THR A 221 20.88 -11.32 5.95
N PHE A 222 20.04 -10.87 5.01
CA PHE A 222 19.95 -9.46 4.69
C PHE A 222 19.31 -8.66 5.84
N ILE A 223 18.23 -9.17 6.42
CA ILE A 223 17.50 -8.55 7.54
C ILE A 223 18.42 -8.36 8.76
N ASP A 224 19.24 -9.40 9.07
CA ASP A 224 20.12 -9.43 10.25
C ASP A 224 21.37 -8.57 10.05
N LYS A 225 21.76 -8.27 8.80
CA LYS A 225 23.03 -7.62 8.49
C LYS A 225 22.88 -6.27 7.79
N ALA A 226 21.66 -5.83 7.49
CA ALA A 226 21.41 -4.51 6.92
C ALA A 226 21.62 -3.37 7.93
N TYR A 227 21.84 -3.68 9.21
CA TYR A 227 22.07 -2.73 10.30
C TYR A 227 20.96 -1.73 10.55
N MET A 228 19.79 -1.99 9.99
CA MET A 228 18.60 -1.13 10.14
C MET A 228 17.88 -1.39 11.47
N ASN A 229 17.92 -2.62 11.98
CA ASN A 229 17.27 -3.00 13.23
C ASN A 229 17.89 -2.32 14.45
N GLU A 230 19.21 -2.17 14.44
CA GLU A 230 19.96 -1.50 15.48
C GLU A 230 19.60 0.00 15.57
N TYR A 231 19.40 0.64 14.43
CA TYR A 231 18.91 2.01 14.39
C TYR A 231 17.41 2.10 14.71
N ALA A 232 16.64 1.10 14.35
CA ALA A 232 15.21 1.03 14.65
C ALA A 232 14.94 1.15 16.15
N ASP A 233 15.66 0.38 16.97
CA ASP A 233 15.49 0.32 18.42
C ASP A 233 15.71 1.65 19.15
N THR A 234 16.57 2.49 18.63
CA THR A 234 16.95 3.76 19.27
C THR A 234 16.30 4.99 18.65
N ASN A 235 15.57 4.82 17.53
CA ASN A 235 15.01 5.93 16.77
C ASN A 235 13.51 5.78 16.49
N ASN A 236 12.82 4.87 17.14
CA ASN A 236 11.39 4.60 16.96
C ASN A 236 11.05 4.35 15.48
N LEU A 237 11.77 3.41 14.84
CA LEU A 237 11.54 3.05 13.44
C LEU A 237 11.01 1.62 13.36
N ILE A 238 9.86 1.42 12.74
CA ILE A 238 9.42 0.10 12.30
C ILE A 238 10.09 -0.18 10.95
N VAL A 239 10.81 -1.31 10.83
CA VAL A 239 11.49 -1.65 9.58
C VAL A 239 10.75 -2.79 8.88
N LEU A 240 10.17 -2.49 7.74
CA LEU A 240 9.47 -3.44 6.88
C LEU A 240 10.44 -4.04 5.87
N TYR A 241 10.49 -5.36 5.79
CA TYR A 241 11.32 -6.14 4.88
C TYR A 241 10.45 -7.00 3.94
N PRO A 242 9.87 -6.43 2.89
CA PRO A 242 9.20 -7.23 1.87
C PRO A 242 10.18 -8.18 1.18
N GLN A 243 9.69 -9.29 0.65
CA GLN A 243 10.52 -10.32 0.05
C GLN A 243 10.07 -10.66 -1.37
N ALA A 244 11.01 -10.61 -2.32
CA ALA A 244 10.85 -11.15 -3.65
C ALA A 244 11.44 -12.56 -3.74
N ILE A 245 10.93 -13.38 -4.67
CA ILE A 245 11.45 -14.72 -4.94
C ILE A 245 12.02 -14.87 -6.34
N ALA A 246 12.94 -15.83 -6.48
CA ALA A 246 13.38 -16.31 -7.78
C ALA A 246 12.28 -17.14 -8.46
N THR A 247 12.03 -16.88 -9.75
CA THR A 247 11.16 -17.70 -10.58
C THR A 247 11.77 -17.91 -11.95
N THR A 248 11.69 -19.14 -12.46
CA THR A 248 12.15 -19.46 -13.81
C THR A 248 11.09 -19.15 -14.86
N THR A 249 9.81 -19.20 -14.48
CA THR A 249 8.67 -18.96 -15.37
C THR A 249 8.45 -17.48 -15.72
N LEU A 250 9.06 -16.56 -14.96
CA LEU A 250 8.93 -15.11 -15.11
C LEU A 250 10.27 -14.45 -15.45
N ASP A 251 11.26 -15.19 -15.96
CA ASP A 251 12.60 -14.68 -16.27
C ASP A 251 13.31 -13.95 -15.12
N ASN A 252 13.02 -14.36 -13.87
CA ASN A 252 13.62 -13.81 -12.65
C ASN A 252 14.39 -14.86 -11.84
N PRO A 253 15.43 -15.53 -12.38
CA PRO A 253 16.16 -16.58 -11.68
C PRO A 253 16.95 -16.10 -10.47
N ASN A 254 17.16 -14.79 -10.34
CA ASN A 254 17.95 -14.18 -9.27
C ASN A 254 17.10 -13.58 -8.13
N GLY A 255 15.78 -13.74 -8.13
CA GLY A 255 14.92 -13.16 -7.09
C GLY A 255 15.02 -11.64 -6.98
N CYS A 256 15.14 -10.96 -8.12
CA CYS A 256 15.12 -9.51 -8.20
C CYS A 256 13.70 -8.97 -8.07
N TRP A 257 13.56 -7.73 -7.67
CA TRP A 257 12.32 -6.97 -7.81
C TRP A 257 12.00 -6.69 -9.28
N ASN A 258 10.74 -6.41 -9.61
CA ASN A 258 10.29 -6.15 -10.98
C ASN A 258 10.70 -4.74 -11.45
N TRP A 259 12.00 -4.52 -11.71
CA TRP A 259 12.49 -3.23 -12.15
C TRP A 259 12.68 -3.10 -13.67
N TRP A 260 12.53 -4.22 -14.42
CA TRP A 260 12.57 -4.19 -15.89
C TRP A 260 11.29 -4.70 -16.55
N GLY A 261 10.21 -4.95 -15.77
CA GLY A 261 8.91 -5.34 -16.33
C GLY A 261 8.77 -6.83 -16.67
N TYR A 262 9.52 -7.73 -16.04
CA TYR A 262 9.52 -9.17 -16.34
C TYR A 262 8.19 -9.86 -16.01
N LEU A 263 7.33 -9.26 -15.20
CA LEU A 263 5.97 -9.76 -14.94
C LEU A 263 5.01 -9.55 -16.12
N GLY A 264 5.46 -8.93 -17.23
CA GLY A 264 4.58 -8.49 -18.30
C GLY A 264 3.62 -7.37 -17.87
N ASP A 265 3.86 -6.77 -16.74
CA ASP A 265 3.08 -5.70 -16.15
C ASP A 265 3.55 -4.34 -16.68
N SER A 266 2.76 -3.71 -17.53
CA SER A 266 3.06 -2.38 -18.07
C SER A 266 3.03 -1.27 -17.01
N ALA A 267 2.49 -1.56 -15.83
CA ALA A 267 2.41 -0.66 -14.70
C ALA A 267 3.55 -0.83 -13.68
N TYR A 268 4.55 -1.68 -13.94
CA TYR A 268 5.60 -2.05 -13.00
C TYR A 268 6.37 -0.88 -12.34
N ALA A 269 6.30 0.32 -12.88
CA ALA A 269 6.93 1.54 -12.37
C ALA A 269 5.94 2.70 -12.10
N LYS A 270 4.66 2.41 -11.96
CA LYS A 270 3.55 3.35 -11.73
C LYS A 270 2.43 2.69 -10.92
N HIS A 271 1.34 3.42 -10.66
CA HIS A 271 0.13 2.87 -10.01
C HIS A 271 -0.37 1.64 -10.76
N GLY A 272 -0.87 0.64 -10.04
CA GLY A 272 -1.27 -0.65 -10.59
C GLY A 272 -0.12 -1.64 -10.76
N GLY A 273 1.12 -1.27 -10.50
CA GLY A 273 2.26 -2.19 -10.48
C GLY A 273 2.15 -3.17 -9.31
N LYS A 274 2.01 -4.47 -9.60
CA LYS A 274 1.60 -5.48 -8.59
C LYS A 274 2.50 -5.54 -7.36
N GLN A 275 3.82 -5.45 -7.52
CA GLN A 275 4.75 -5.43 -6.38
C GLN A 275 4.73 -4.08 -5.67
N LEU A 276 4.53 -2.97 -6.39
CA LEU A 276 4.40 -1.65 -5.79
C LEU A 276 3.13 -1.57 -4.93
N GLU A 277 1.99 -2.03 -5.45
CA GLU A 277 0.73 -2.07 -4.70
C GLU A 277 0.83 -2.94 -3.45
N ALA A 278 1.45 -4.12 -3.56
CA ALA A 278 1.65 -5.01 -2.42
C ALA A 278 2.47 -4.34 -1.30
N ILE A 279 3.61 -3.72 -1.65
CA ILE A 279 4.46 -3.04 -0.67
C ILE A 279 3.75 -1.82 -0.07
N THR A 280 3.06 -1.03 -0.90
CA THR A 280 2.29 0.12 -0.41
C THR A 280 1.14 -0.33 0.51
N ALA A 281 0.49 -1.47 0.21
CA ALA A 281 -0.53 -2.04 1.09
C ALA A 281 0.07 -2.48 2.45
N MET A 282 1.26 -3.08 2.47
CA MET A 282 1.98 -3.42 3.70
C MET A 282 2.31 -2.16 4.52
N VAL A 283 2.79 -1.09 3.86
CA VAL A 283 3.10 0.20 4.51
C VAL A 283 1.85 0.80 5.13
N ARG A 284 0.72 0.79 4.41
CA ARG A 284 -0.57 1.26 4.91
C ARG A 284 -1.07 0.44 6.11
N ALA A 285 -0.86 -0.87 6.08
CA ALA A 285 -1.20 -1.74 7.21
C ALA A 285 -0.41 -1.41 8.49
N LEU A 286 0.75 -0.78 8.35
CA LEU A 286 1.55 -0.26 9.46
C LEU A 286 1.16 1.18 9.87
N GLY A 287 0.10 1.75 9.28
CA GLY A 287 -0.38 3.10 9.63
C GLY A 287 0.42 4.25 9.04
N ALA A 288 1.24 4.03 8.02
CA ALA A 288 2.20 5.00 7.49
C ALA A 288 1.65 5.92 6.38
N ASP A 289 0.36 6.01 6.19
CA ASP A 289 -0.26 6.92 5.22
C ASP A 289 -0.67 8.29 5.80
N GLY A 290 0.22 8.86 6.61
CA GLY A 290 0.18 10.30 6.92
C GLY A 290 -0.75 10.72 8.06
N GLY A 291 -1.24 9.81 8.90
CA GLY A 291 -2.23 10.20 9.91
C GLY A 291 -2.29 9.43 11.21
N ASP A 292 -1.71 8.26 11.37
CA ASP A 292 -1.73 7.61 12.69
C ASP A 292 -0.60 6.57 12.83
N THR A 293 0.40 6.90 13.64
CA THR A 293 1.55 6.04 13.97
C THR A 293 1.22 5.03 15.08
N THR A 294 0.04 4.40 15.03
CA THR A 294 -0.25 3.29 15.92
C THR A 294 0.50 2.03 15.45
N PRO A 295 1.07 1.23 16.36
CA PRO A 295 1.65 -0.08 16.02
C PRO A 295 0.65 -0.95 15.28
N PRO A 296 1.11 -1.93 14.44
CA PRO A 296 0.20 -2.85 13.78
C PRO A 296 -0.83 -3.39 14.77
N PRO A 297 -2.10 -3.48 14.38
CA PRO A 297 -3.14 -3.94 15.29
C PRO A 297 -2.79 -5.35 15.79
N ALA A 298 -3.11 -5.63 17.04
CA ALA A 298 -2.86 -6.94 17.65
C ALA A 298 -3.66 -8.06 16.97
N GLY A 299 -4.57 -7.71 16.07
CA GLY A 299 -5.30 -8.61 15.19
C GLY A 299 -6.24 -7.87 14.26
N SER A 300 -6.62 -8.51 13.18
CA SER A 300 -7.69 -8.07 12.30
C SER A 300 -8.64 -9.22 11.98
N VAL A 301 -9.89 -8.89 11.68
CA VAL A 301 -10.87 -9.83 11.15
C VAL A 301 -11.61 -9.19 9.98
N THR A 302 -11.74 -9.92 8.88
CA THR A 302 -12.56 -9.53 7.74
C THR A 302 -13.82 -10.36 7.75
N LEU A 303 -14.96 -9.70 7.90
CA LEU A 303 -16.29 -10.29 8.08
C LEU A 303 -17.07 -10.10 6.79
N PRO A 304 -17.48 -11.16 6.11
CA PRO A 304 -18.38 -11.04 4.97
C PRO A 304 -19.77 -10.58 5.42
N SER A 305 -20.48 -9.90 4.52
CA SER A 305 -21.89 -9.57 4.77
C SER A 305 -22.77 -10.82 4.74
N VAL A 306 -23.92 -10.74 5.39
CA VAL A 306 -24.88 -11.86 5.54
C VAL A 306 -25.93 -11.77 4.45
N ASP A 307 -25.76 -12.51 3.36
CA ASP A 307 -26.61 -12.48 2.15
C ASP A 307 -28.13 -12.51 2.41
N ALA A 308 -28.55 -13.27 3.41
CA ALA A 308 -29.98 -13.40 3.76
C ALA A 308 -30.57 -12.13 4.42
N GLU A 309 -29.69 -11.25 4.91
CA GLU A 309 -30.05 -10.00 5.60
C GLU A 309 -29.74 -8.78 4.73
N ASP A 310 -28.93 -8.94 3.69
CA ASP A 310 -28.54 -7.88 2.77
C ASP A 310 -29.67 -7.52 1.80
N GLY A 311 -29.83 -6.23 1.56
CA GLY A 311 -30.89 -5.76 0.66
C GLY A 311 -30.79 -4.26 0.40
N TYR A 312 -31.83 -3.71 -0.21
CA TYR A 312 -31.96 -2.26 -0.35
C TYR A 312 -33.40 -1.81 -0.18
N ALA A 313 -33.55 -0.64 0.39
CA ALA A 313 -34.82 0.09 0.45
C ALA A 313 -34.81 1.25 -0.51
N LYS A 314 -35.98 1.58 -1.11
CA LYS A 314 -36.17 2.68 -2.06
C LYS A 314 -37.32 3.58 -1.69
N ALA A 315 -37.18 4.88 -1.91
CA ALA A 315 -38.22 5.87 -1.63
C ALA A 315 -38.11 7.07 -2.56
N ALA A 316 -39.13 7.95 -2.58
CA ALA A 316 -38.98 9.29 -3.13
C ALA A 316 -37.93 10.10 -2.32
N GLY A 317 -37.46 11.24 -2.86
CA GLY A 317 -36.40 12.04 -2.23
C GLY A 317 -36.77 12.61 -0.84
N ASP A 318 -38.04 12.73 -0.54
CA ASP A 318 -38.61 13.13 0.77
C ASP A 318 -38.88 11.93 1.70
N GLY A 319 -38.56 10.71 1.26
CA GLY A 319 -38.81 9.47 2.00
C GLY A 319 -40.20 8.89 1.81
N SER A 320 -41.10 9.56 1.09
CA SER A 320 -42.43 9.04 0.83
C SER A 320 -42.44 7.81 -0.09
N GLY A 321 -43.43 6.95 0.09
CA GLY A 321 -43.59 5.74 -0.71
C GLY A 321 -42.43 4.77 -0.56
N ALA A 322 -41.86 4.67 0.64
CA ALA A 322 -40.77 3.72 0.93
C ALA A 322 -41.21 2.28 0.71
N ALA A 323 -40.36 1.47 0.12
CA ALA A 323 -40.56 0.06 -0.17
C ALA A 323 -39.24 -0.69 -0.15
N VAL A 324 -39.29 -1.97 0.13
CA VAL A 324 -38.13 -2.86 -0.06
C VAL A 324 -37.91 -3.04 -1.56
N GLY A 325 -36.66 -2.94 -1.99
CA GLY A 325 -36.28 -3.21 -3.36
C GLY A 325 -36.29 -4.71 -3.64
N THR A 326 -36.79 -5.10 -4.81
CA THR A 326 -36.65 -6.46 -5.30
C THR A 326 -35.30 -6.67 -5.93
N LEU A 327 -34.61 -7.76 -5.57
CA LEU A 327 -33.38 -8.16 -6.23
C LEU A 327 -33.72 -8.53 -7.67
N GLU A 328 -33.32 -7.68 -8.63
CA GLU A 328 -33.51 -7.98 -10.05
C GLU A 328 -32.32 -8.83 -10.55
N GLY A 329 -32.47 -10.14 -10.53
CA GLY A 329 -31.56 -11.11 -11.16
C GLY A 329 -30.11 -10.99 -10.69
N THR A 330 -29.19 -11.04 -11.64
CA THR A 330 -27.71 -11.01 -11.45
C THR A 330 -27.13 -9.64 -11.08
N TYR A 331 -27.93 -8.57 -11.00
CA TYR A 331 -27.38 -7.20 -10.87
C TYR A 331 -26.97 -6.78 -9.46
N GLY A 332 -27.52 -7.41 -8.41
CA GLY A 332 -27.13 -7.11 -7.02
C GLY A 332 -27.98 -6.02 -6.35
N LEU A 333 -27.39 -5.32 -5.36
CA LEU A 333 -28.05 -4.35 -4.49
C LEU A 333 -27.93 -2.94 -5.05
N ALA A 334 -29.06 -2.23 -5.21
CA ALA A 334 -29.09 -0.92 -5.86
C ALA A 334 -28.70 0.23 -4.92
N LEU A 335 -27.89 1.16 -5.43
CA LEU A 335 -27.47 2.42 -4.79
C LEU A 335 -27.64 3.61 -5.72
N GLY A 336 -28.24 4.71 -5.25
CA GLY A 336 -28.47 5.93 -6.03
C GLY A 336 -29.83 5.96 -6.70
N ARG A 337 -30.06 6.86 -7.66
CA ARG A 337 -31.36 7.09 -8.30
C ARG A 337 -31.62 6.10 -9.42
N GLY A 338 -32.64 5.27 -9.26
CA GLY A 338 -33.11 4.33 -10.27
C GLY A 338 -33.88 4.98 -11.42
N SER A 339 -34.19 4.17 -12.44
CA SER A 339 -35.03 4.59 -13.59
C SER A 339 -36.50 4.89 -13.19
N ASP A 340 -36.95 4.35 -12.05
CA ASP A 340 -38.26 4.64 -11.43
C ASP A 340 -38.27 5.98 -10.66
N SER A 341 -37.20 6.76 -10.76
CA SER A 341 -37.00 8.03 -10.05
C SER A 341 -36.93 7.92 -8.53
N LYS A 342 -36.86 6.71 -7.98
CA LYS A 342 -36.65 6.48 -6.56
C LYS A 342 -35.17 6.43 -6.21
N PHE A 343 -34.85 6.75 -4.95
CA PHE A 343 -33.50 6.73 -4.40
C PHE A 343 -33.30 5.46 -3.60
N ASN A 344 -32.29 4.67 -3.99
CA ASN A 344 -31.97 3.39 -3.39
C ASN A 344 -30.87 3.58 -2.32
N ARG A 345 -31.08 2.94 -1.17
CA ARG A 345 -30.11 2.83 -0.07
C ARG A 345 -29.89 1.36 0.24
N THR A 346 -28.65 0.91 0.15
CA THR A 346 -28.29 -0.49 0.40
C THR A 346 -27.99 -0.68 1.89
N LEU A 347 -28.44 -1.80 2.44
CA LEU A 347 -28.13 -2.24 3.79
C LEU A 347 -27.37 -3.56 3.71
N LEU A 348 -26.29 -3.63 4.48
CA LEU A 348 -25.40 -4.78 4.60
C LEU A 348 -25.28 -5.14 6.07
N SER A 349 -25.53 -6.39 6.43
CA SER A 349 -25.40 -6.90 7.79
C SER A 349 -24.14 -7.72 7.95
N PHE A 350 -23.42 -7.53 9.05
CA PHE A 350 -22.20 -8.26 9.36
C PHE A 350 -22.34 -8.97 10.71
N ASP A 351 -21.91 -10.22 10.79
CA ASP A 351 -21.77 -10.92 12.06
C ASP A 351 -20.46 -10.53 12.73
N THR A 352 -20.55 -9.59 13.65
CA THR A 352 -19.40 -9.02 14.33
C THR A 352 -19.03 -9.74 15.65
N THR A 353 -19.65 -10.89 15.94
CA THR A 353 -19.28 -11.78 17.06
C THR A 353 -17.86 -12.38 16.89
N GLY A 354 -17.34 -12.40 15.67
CA GLY A 354 -15.96 -12.82 15.37
C GLY A 354 -14.88 -11.85 15.89
N ILE A 355 -15.25 -10.66 16.36
CA ILE A 355 -14.32 -9.74 17.01
C ILE A 355 -14.02 -10.25 18.41
N PRO A 356 -12.75 -10.53 18.80
CA PRO A 356 -12.44 -11.10 20.11
C PRO A 356 -12.92 -10.21 21.27
N ALA A 357 -13.52 -10.85 22.27
CA ALA A 357 -14.01 -10.15 23.46
C ALA A 357 -12.87 -9.44 24.22
N GLY A 358 -13.15 -8.27 24.77
CA GLY A 358 -12.20 -7.47 25.56
C GLY A 358 -11.18 -6.69 24.71
N LYS A 359 -11.17 -6.85 23.38
CA LYS A 359 -10.32 -6.08 22.48
C LYS A 359 -10.92 -4.69 22.19
N THR A 360 -10.05 -3.71 21.98
CA THR A 360 -10.45 -2.38 21.53
C THR A 360 -10.36 -2.33 20.00
N VAL A 361 -11.46 -1.98 19.34
CA VAL A 361 -11.46 -1.74 17.88
C VAL A 361 -10.70 -0.45 17.63
N THR A 362 -9.68 -0.51 16.79
CA THR A 362 -8.80 0.63 16.49
C THR A 362 -9.05 1.21 15.10
N ARG A 363 -9.50 0.36 14.16
CA ARG A 363 -9.78 0.74 12.78
C ARG A 363 -10.86 -0.18 12.20
N ALA A 364 -11.69 0.34 11.33
CA ALA A 364 -12.58 -0.50 10.52
C ALA A 364 -12.96 0.22 9.22
N TYR A 365 -13.27 -0.55 8.17
CA TYR A 365 -13.73 -0.05 6.88
C TYR A 365 -14.59 -1.08 6.15
N VAL A 366 -15.48 -0.60 5.29
CA VAL A 366 -16.36 -1.44 4.45
C VAL A 366 -15.81 -1.50 3.03
N THR A 367 -15.71 -2.69 2.46
CA THR A 367 -15.31 -2.89 1.06
C THR A 367 -16.51 -3.37 0.25
N LEU A 368 -16.75 -2.74 -0.90
CA LEU A 368 -17.81 -3.10 -1.84
C LEU A 368 -17.21 -3.53 -3.17
N SER A 369 -17.90 -4.44 -3.85
CA SER A 369 -17.64 -4.78 -5.26
C SER A 369 -18.78 -4.27 -6.13
N ARG A 370 -18.45 -3.60 -7.25
CA ARG A 370 -19.45 -3.09 -8.21
C ARG A 370 -19.65 -4.11 -9.33
N SER A 371 -20.91 -4.51 -9.56
CA SER A 371 -21.29 -5.39 -10.67
C SER A 371 -21.62 -4.61 -11.94
N SER A 372 -22.36 -3.49 -11.81
CA SER A 372 -22.80 -2.68 -12.95
C SER A 372 -23.28 -1.30 -12.48
N GLY A 373 -23.91 -0.53 -13.35
CA GLY A 373 -24.52 0.76 -13.03
C GLY A 373 -24.83 1.57 -14.27
N SER A 374 -25.51 2.70 -14.08
CA SER A 374 -25.83 3.65 -15.14
C SER A 374 -25.61 5.07 -14.64
N GLY A 375 -25.07 5.93 -15.50
CA GLY A 375 -24.69 7.28 -15.12
C GLY A 375 -23.53 7.31 -14.11
N ASP A 376 -23.24 8.51 -13.61
CA ASP A 376 -22.25 8.74 -12.55
C ASP A 376 -22.96 9.35 -11.33
N PRO A 377 -23.22 8.57 -10.27
CA PRO A 377 -23.93 9.07 -9.10
C PRO A 377 -23.13 10.03 -8.24
N TRP A 378 -21.79 10.11 -8.41
CA TRP A 378 -20.93 11.10 -7.74
C TRP A 378 -20.90 12.45 -8.47
N ALA A 379 -21.20 12.47 -9.77
CA ALA A 379 -21.23 13.68 -10.59
C ALA A 379 -22.61 14.37 -10.63
N SER A 380 -23.65 13.79 -10.02
CA SER A 380 -25.03 14.33 -10.08
C SER A 380 -25.69 14.42 -8.69
N PRO A 381 -25.58 15.56 -7.96
CA PRO A 381 -24.79 16.75 -8.32
C PRO A 381 -23.28 16.50 -8.23
N ALA A 382 -22.49 17.40 -8.84
CA ALA A 382 -21.05 17.30 -8.80
C ALA A 382 -20.53 17.33 -7.37
N GLY A 383 -19.62 16.40 -7.02
CA GLY A 383 -19.07 16.26 -5.68
C GLY A 383 -20.01 15.54 -4.69
N ASN A 384 -21.05 14.84 -5.17
CA ASN A 384 -21.90 14.02 -4.30
C ASN A 384 -21.07 12.89 -3.68
N ARG A 385 -21.35 12.55 -2.43
CA ARG A 385 -20.58 11.56 -1.65
C ARG A 385 -21.40 10.31 -1.39
N LEU A 386 -20.79 9.13 -1.48
CA LEU A 386 -21.37 7.88 -1.03
C LEU A 386 -20.96 7.65 0.43
N LEU A 387 -21.90 7.81 1.33
CA LEU A 387 -21.71 7.71 2.77
C LEU A 387 -22.02 6.31 3.28
N VAL A 388 -21.31 5.91 4.32
CA VAL A 388 -21.54 4.70 5.11
C VAL A 388 -22.06 5.13 6.48
N ASP A 389 -23.29 4.79 6.80
CA ASP A 389 -23.84 4.93 8.15
C ASP A 389 -23.71 3.59 8.88
N ILE A 390 -23.36 3.57 10.16
CA ILE A 390 -23.22 2.35 10.95
C ILE A 390 -24.31 2.28 12.01
N GLN A 391 -24.94 1.10 12.12
CA GLN A 391 -25.94 0.77 13.13
C GLN A 391 -25.38 -0.30 14.07
N ASN A 392 -25.45 -0.04 15.38
CA ASN A 392 -25.19 -1.05 16.39
C ASN A 392 -26.42 -1.99 16.45
N GLY A 393 -26.23 -3.24 16.07
CA GLY A 393 -27.33 -4.16 15.82
C GLY A 393 -27.96 -3.98 14.45
N CYS A 394 -29.25 -4.13 14.34
CA CYS A 394 -30.01 -3.99 13.11
C CYS A 394 -31.03 -2.83 13.21
N LEU A 395 -31.40 -2.26 12.08
CA LEU A 395 -32.51 -1.33 11.96
C LEU A 395 -33.80 -2.18 11.95
N GLY A 396 -34.63 -2.05 12.98
CA GLY A 396 -35.81 -2.92 13.13
C GLY A 396 -35.41 -4.40 13.22
N GLY A 397 -35.81 -5.20 12.25
CA GLY A 397 -35.28 -6.54 12.02
C GLY A 397 -33.91 -6.51 11.31
N CYS A 398 -33.22 -7.66 11.19
CA CYS A 398 -31.98 -7.68 10.42
C CYS A 398 -32.21 -7.76 8.90
N SER A 399 -33.38 -8.27 8.47
CA SER A 399 -33.77 -8.17 7.04
C SER A 399 -34.26 -6.76 6.73
N VAL A 400 -33.98 -6.30 5.51
CA VAL A 400 -34.33 -4.94 5.08
C VAL A 400 -35.83 -4.72 5.06
N GLU A 401 -36.29 -3.63 5.68
CA GLU A 401 -37.69 -3.18 5.74
C GLU A 401 -37.83 -1.79 5.10
N ALA A 402 -39.05 -1.44 4.69
CA ALA A 402 -39.31 -0.14 4.06
C ALA A 402 -38.90 1.08 4.92
N PRO A 403 -39.14 1.08 6.26
CA PRO A 403 -38.73 2.18 7.14
C PRO A 403 -37.22 2.39 7.22
N ASP A 404 -36.40 1.40 6.93
CA ASP A 404 -34.95 1.47 7.04
C ASP A 404 -34.34 2.52 6.11
N TRP A 405 -35.05 2.88 5.05
CA TRP A 405 -34.63 3.94 4.14
C TRP A 405 -34.41 5.26 4.90
N ALA A 406 -35.25 5.62 5.83
CA ALA A 406 -35.20 6.88 6.58
C ALA A 406 -34.77 6.70 8.05
N ALA A 407 -34.59 5.46 8.52
CA ALA A 407 -34.27 5.18 9.92
C ALA A 407 -32.97 5.91 10.36
N THR A 408 -32.97 6.37 11.63
CA THR A 408 -31.76 6.95 12.23
C THR A 408 -30.81 5.81 12.59
N THR A 409 -29.56 5.92 12.16
CA THR A 409 -28.47 4.99 12.50
C THR A 409 -27.66 5.49 13.70
N THR A 410 -26.95 4.59 14.39
CA THR A 410 -26.12 4.90 15.56
C THR A 410 -25.01 5.91 15.19
N ALA A 411 -24.35 5.74 14.05
CA ALA A 411 -23.35 6.68 13.52
C ALA A 411 -23.67 6.99 12.05
N GLN A 412 -24.01 8.24 11.77
CA GLN A 412 -24.29 8.71 10.41
C GLN A 412 -23.05 9.26 9.74
N GLY A 413 -22.85 8.94 8.43
CA GLY A 413 -21.67 9.39 7.68
C GLY A 413 -20.36 8.96 8.33
N ALA A 414 -20.32 7.76 8.88
CA ALA A 414 -19.18 7.22 9.60
C ALA A 414 -17.97 6.98 8.70
N ALA A 415 -18.20 6.79 7.40
CA ALA A 415 -17.14 6.70 6.37
C ALA A 415 -17.68 7.14 5.00
N GLU A 416 -16.78 7.26 4.03
CA GLU A 416 -17.08 7.62 2.65
C GLU A 416 -16.44 6.62 1.69
N ILE A 417 -17.13 6.29 0.60
CA ILE A 417 -16.60 5.50 -0.51
C ILE A 417 -16.45 6.42 -1.72
N GLY A 418 -15.20 6.62 -2.15
CA GLY A 418 -14.91 7.43 -3.32
C GLY A 418 -15.39 6.81 -4.63
N PRO A 419 -15.39 7.57 -5.73
CA PRO A 419 -15.83 7.08 -7.04
C PRO A 419 -15.05 5.84 -7.51
N PHE A 420 -15.78 4.88 -8.13
CA PHE A 420 -15.20 3.74 -8.82
C PHE A 420 -16.15 3.21 -9.90
N SER A 421 -15.60 2.74 -11.00
CA SER A 421 -16.37 2.29 -12.17
C SER A 421 -16.48 0.77 -12.27
N SER A 422 -15.56 0.03 -11.66
CA SER A 422 -15.51 -1.44 -11.66
C SER A 422 -14.65 -1.96 -10.51
N GLY A 423 -14.71 -3.28 -10.25
CA GLY A 423 -13.94 -3.93 -9.21
C GLY A 423 -14.41 -3.60 -7.80
N SER A 424 -13.53 -3.75 -6.83
CA SER A 424 -13.80 -3.51 -5.41
C SER A 424 -13.21 -2.17 -4.95
N LYS A 425 -13.90 -1.53 -4.00
CA LYS A 425 -13.48 -0.26 -3.40
C LYS A 425 -13.74 -0.29 -1.90
N ALA A 426 -12.71 0.01 -1.11
CA ALA A 426 -12.84 0.22 0.33
C ALA A 426 -13.32 1.65 0.62
N SER A 427 -14.06 1.82 1.71
CA SER A 427 -14.36 3.13 2.28
C SER A 427 -13.10 3.74 2.92
N SER A 428 -13.17 5.02 3.24
CA SER A 428 -12.31 5.58 4.28
C SER A 428 -12.48 4.79 5.59
N ASN A 429 -11.54 4.94 6.52
CA ASN A 429 -11.70 4.39 7.86
C ASN A 429 -12.96 4.96 8.53
N LEU A 430 -13.63 4.15 9.35
CA LEU A 430 -14.73 4.62 10.16
C LEU A 430 -14.22 5.71 11.13
N THR A 431 -15.05 6.74 11.32
CA THR A 431 -14.85 7.73 12.40
C THR A 431 -14.90 7.06 13.78
N SER A 432 -14.45 7.75 14.83
CA SER A 432 -14.58 7.24 16.21
C SER A 432 -16.02 6.84 16.55
N ALA A 433 -17.01 7.64 16.18
CA ALA A 433 -18.42 7.30 16.36
C ALA A 433 -18.83 6.02 15.59
N GLY A 434 -18.28 5.81 14.40
CA GLY A 434 -18.49 4.59 13.62
C GLY A 434 -17.85 3.36 14.27
N LEU A 435 -16.64 3.49 14.82
CA LEU A 435 -15.97 2.42 15.57
C LEU A 435 -16.73 2.04 16.84
N ASP A 436 -17.23 3.04 17.58
CA ASP A 436 -18.04 2.83 18.78
C ASP A 436 -19.42 2.19 18.48
N ALA A 437 -19.90 2.38 17.25
CA ALA A 437 -21.16 1.78 16.79
C ALA A 437 -21.03 0.31 16.36
N ILE A 438 -19.82 -0.24 16.27
CA ILE A 438 -19.63 -1.68 15.98
C ILE A 438 -20.12 -2.51 17.16
N ASN A 439 -21.11 -3.38 16.93
CA ASN A 439 -21.62 -4.30 17.92
C ASN A 439 -20.67 -5.51 18.04
N ARG A 440 -20.10 -5.74 19.21
CA ARG A 440 -19.13 -6.84 19.44
C ARG A 440 -19.79 -8.15 19.90
N SER A 441 -21.10 -8.15 20.05
CA SER A 441 -21.85 -9.30 20.58
C SER A 441 -23.00 -9.75 19.66
N GLY A 442 -23.03 -9.26 18.41
CA GLY A 442 -24.14 -9.56 17.51
C GLY A 442 -23.91 -8.99 16.12
N ARG A 443 -24.96 -8.43 15.54
CA ARG A 443 -24.93 -7.80 14.21
C ARG A 443 -24.45 -6.36 14.27
N THR A 444 -23.71 -5.95 13.25
CA THR A 444 -23.49 -4.55 12.88
C THR A 444 -24.04 -4.36 11.48
N GLN A 445 -24.89 -3.36 11.27
CA GLN A 445 -25.39 -3.02 9.94
C GLN A 445 -24.71 -1.77 9.40
N ALA A 446 -24.37 -1.80 8.10
CA ALA A 446 -23.95 -0.64 7.34
C ALA A 446 -25.04 -0.24 6.35
N ARG A 447 -25.55 1.00 6.44
CA ARG A 447 -26.41 1.57 5.42
C ARG A 447 -25.60 2.48 4.50
N LEU A 448 -25.66 2.21 3.22
CA LEU A 448 -24.99 2.94 2.17
C LEU A 448 -25.98 3.88 1.50
N ARG A 449 -25.64 5.16 1.38
CA ARG A 449 -26.48 6.16 0.73
C ARG A 449 -25.66 7.28 0.12
N PHE A 450 -26.15 7.85 -0.97
CA PHE A 450 -25.61 9.12 -1.44
C PHE A 450 -26.09 10.25 -0.52
N GLU A 451 -25.21 11.22 -0.26
CA GLU A 451 -25.48 12.35 0.63
C GLU A 451 -26.59 13.23 0.07
N GLN A 452 -26.55 13.46 -1.26
CA GLN A 452 -27.51 14.27 -1.95
C GLN A 452 -28.28 13.44 -2.98
N ASN A 453 -29.55 13.78 -3.18
CA ASN A 453 -30.38 13.14 -4.18
C ASN A 453 -29.91 13.50 -5.60
N GLN A 454 -29.70 12.50 -6.44
CA GLN A 454 -29.31 12.70 -7.84
C GLN A 454 -30.41 13.37 -8.66
N ALA A 455 -30.05 14.36 -9.47
CA ALA A 455 -30.99 15.07 -10.33
C ALA A 455 -31.49 14.21 -11.50
N THR A 456 -30.65 13.29 -11.97
CA THR A 456 -30.93 12.37 -13.09
C THR A 456 -30.76 10.92 -12.64
N THR A 457 -31.24 9.97 -13.43
CA THR A 457 -30.97 8.55 -13.22
C THR A 457 -29.48 8.29 -13.17
N ALA A 458 -28.96 7.92 -12.01
CA ALA A 458 -27.56 7.61 -11.78
C ALA A 458 -27.44 6.66 -10.58
N HIS A 459 -27.05 5.43 -10.83
CA HIS A 459 -26.99 4.38 -9.83
C HIS A 459 -25.87 3.38 -10.11
N LEU A 460 -25.48 2.66 -9.08
CA LEU A 460 -24.64 1.48 -9.19
C LEU A 460 -25.33 0.29 -8.49
N PHE A 461 -24.87 -0.90 -8.85
CA PHE A 461 -25.23 -2.13 -8.17
C PHE A 461 -24.01 -2.69 -7.43
N VAL A 462 -24.19 -2.99 -6.15
CA VAL A 462 -23.23 -3.76 -5.37
C VAL A 462 -23.38 -5.22 -5.73
N ASN A 463 -22.28 -5.89 -6.04
CA ASN A 463 -22.26 -7.29 -6.46
C ASN A 463 -22.71 -8.17 -5.28
N LYS A 464 -23.72 -9.02 -5.51
CA LYS A 464 -24.20 -9.97 -4.52
C LYS A 464 -23.33 -11.23 -4.43
N ASP A 465 -22.72 -11.66 -5.55
CA ASP A 465 -21.90 -12.88 -5.60
C ASP A 465 -20.52 -12.68 -4.99
N THR A 466 -20.06 -11.43 -4.94
CA THR A 466 -18.85 -11.04 -4.22
C THR A 466 -19.27 -10.26 -3.00
N GLN A 467 -19.45 -10.95 -1.89
CA GLN A 467 -19.94 -10.39 -0.64
C GLN A 467 -19.19 -9.12 -0.27
N ALA A 468 -19.90 -8.09 0.16
CA ALA A 468 -19.30 -6.93 0.80
C ALA A 468 -18.61 -7.39 2.10
N THR A 469 -17.57 -6.70 2.51
CA THR A 469 -16.83 -7.05 3.73
C THR A 469 -16.70 -5.87 4.67
N LEU A 470 -16.74 -6.16 5.97
CA LEU A 470 -16.33 -5.25 7.04
C LEU A 470 -15.00 -5.78 7.59
N THR A 471 -13.93 -5.04 7.37
CA THR A 471 -12.64 -5.34 8.01
C THR A 471 -12.53 -4.54 9.30
N VAL A 472 -12.20 -5.22 10.39
CA VAL A 472 -12.07 -4.64 11.73
C VAL A 472 -10.72 -4.99 12.30
N GLU A 473 -9.97 -3.97 12.68
CA GLU A 473 -8.68 -4.09 13.34
C GLU A 473 -8.84 -3.78 14.83
N TYR A 474 -8.17 -4.56 15.69
CA TYR A 474 -8.34 -4.48 17.14
C TYR A 474 -7.03 -4.79 17.89
N ARG A 475 -6.92 -4.29 19.10
CA ARG A 475 -5.79 -4.52 20.02
C ARG A 475 -6.22 -4.97 21.41
#